data_213cc0e3b04e6b68c78d148c38b0111a
#
_entry.id   213cc0e3b04e6b68c78d148c38b0111a
#
_cell.length_a   1.000
_cell.length_b   1.000
_cell.length_c   1.000
_cell.angle_alpha   90.00
_cell.angle_beta   90.00
_cell.angle_gamma   90.00
#
_symmetry.space_group_name_H-M   'P 1'
#
loop_
_entity.id
_entity.type
_entity.pdbx_description
1 polymer ?
#
loop_
_entity_poly.entity_id
_entity_poly.type
_entity_poly.pdbx_seq_one_letter_code
_entity_poly.pdbx_strand_id
1 'polypeptide(L)'
;MINTIYVHRVNSQEHLKAIPKDYGVEIDLRSEGNEVILNHDPFKKGEKLEVFLENYSHKGLILNSKTEGMETRVLEIMNSFNIKNFFFLDLSIPFLIKTYESGSKKTAVRFSEHEPYEFSKKFYNKSDWVWVDSFSGNYFSPEQLEELSIFFKICLVSPELRGFDTNIIKELKTRYKKINIEAVCTKKPELWKK
;
A
#
# COMPACT_ATOMS: atom_id res chain seq x y z
N MET A 1 -16.82 -4.27 4.81
CA MET A 1 -16.31 -5.40 3.95
C MET A 1 -15.03 -4.95 3.28
N ILE A 2 -14.02 -5.83 3.19
CA ILE A 2 -12.78 -5.49 2.49
C ILE A 2 -13.03 -5.59 0.98
N ASN A 3 -12.78 -4.51 0.24
CA ASN A 3 -13.03 -4.43 -1.19
C ASN A 3 -11.86 -4.95 -2.02
N THR A 4 -10.63 -4.75 -1.57
CA THR A 4 -9.42 -5.17 -2.29
C THR A 4 -8.43 -5.84 -1.35
N ILE A 5 -7.93 -7.01 -1.75
CA ILE A 5 -6.83 -7.69 -1.06
C ILE A 5 -5.59 -7.48 -1.91
N TYR A 6 -4.55 -6.87 -1.33
CA TYR A 6 -3.25 -6.71 -1.97
C TYR A 6 -2.27 -7.78 -1.50
N VAL A 7 -1.64 -8.47 -2.45
CA VAL A 7 -0.59 -9.44 -2.17
C VAL A 7 0.73 -8.71 -1.98
N HIS A 8 1.38 -8.92 -0.84
CA HIS A 8 2.59 -8.21 -0.41
C HIS A 8 3.85 -8.70 -1.14
N ARG A 9 4.71 -7.75 -1.60
CA ARG A 9 6.02 -7.97 -2.22
C ARG A 9 6.00 -8.84 -3.47
N VAL A 10 5.20 -8.44 -4.44
CA VAL A 10 5.17 -9.08 -5.76
C VAL A 10 6.15 -8.36 -6.70
N ASN A 11 7.45 -8.61 -6.51
CA ASN A 11 8.55 -7.85 -7.12
C ASN A 11 9.12 -8.47 -8.41
N SER A 12 8.38 -9.35 -9.08
CA SER A 12 8.80 -9.93 -10.37
C SER A 12 7.59 -10.33 -11.23
N GLN A 13 7.75 -10.33 -12.53
CA GLN A 13 6.75 -10.86 -13.47
C GLN A 13 6.39 -12.33 -13.19
N GLU A 14 7.37 -13.14 -12.79
CA GLU A 14 7.12 -14.55 -12.45
C GLU A 14 6.15 -14.66 -11.29
N HIS A 15 6.38 -13.90 -10.21
CA HIS A 15 5.48 -13.87 -9.07
C HIS A 15 4.12 -13.28 -9.46
N LEU A 16 4.09 -12.20 -10.27
CA LEU A 16 2.87 -11.56 -10.72
C LEU A 16 1.94 -12.54 -11.48
N LYS A 17 2.49 -13.39 -12.34
CA LYS A 17 1.73 -14.40 -13.12
C LYS A 17 1.02 -15.42 -12.22
N ALA A 18 1.54 -15.67 -11.04
CA ALA A 18 0.93 -16.60 -10.07
C ALA A 18 -0.22 -15.96 -9.25
N ILE A 19 -0.38 -14.65 -9.29
CA ILE A 19 -1.40 -13.94 -8.53
C ILE A 19 -2.68 -13.80 -9.35
N PRO A 20 -3.85 -14.20 -8.82
CA PRO A 20 -5.14 -13.96 -9.48
C PRO A 20 -5.41 -12.46 -9.70
N LYS A 21 -5.97 -12.11 -10.84
CA LYS A 21 -6.18 -10.72 -11.27
C LYS A 21 -7.22 -9.94 -10.45
N ASP A 22 -8.06 -10.63 -9.70
CA ASP A 22 -9.01 -10.05 -8.75
C ASP A 22 -8.36 -9.54 -7.46
N TYR A 23 -7.06 -9.81 -7.26
CA TYR A 23 -6.24 -9.18 -6.23
C TYR A 23 -5.51 -7.94 -6.76
N GLY A 24 -5.18 -7.03 -5.85
CA GLY A 24 -4.12 -6.07 -6.05
C GLY A 24 -2.76 -6.67 -5.69
N VAL A 25 -1.69 -5.98 -6.03
CA VAL A 25 -0.33 -6.35 -5.65
C VAL A 25 0.41 -5.16 -5.05
N GLU A 26 1.30 -5.43 -4.12
CA GLU A 26 2.22 -4.44 -3.57
C GLU A 26 3.62 -4.78 -4.07
N ILE A 27 4.32 -3.74 -4.56
CA ILE A 27 5.67 -3.82 -5.11
C ILE A 27 6.58 -2.80 -4.43
N ASP A 28 7.84 -3.17 -4.24
CA ASP A 28 8.87 -2.29 -3.68
C ASP A 28 9.65 -1.59 -4.79
N LEU A 29 9.65 -0.26 -4.80
CA LEU A 29 10.31 0.55 -5.82
C LEU A 29 11.65 1.10 -5.33
N ARG A 30 12.68 0.98 -6.20
CA ARG A 30 13.99 1.61 -6.01
C ARG A 30 14.47 2.25 -7.32
N SER A 31 15.37 3.21 -7.19
CA SER A 31 16.11 3.75 -8.32
C SER A 31 17.44 2.99 -8.53
N GLU A 32 17.78 2.69 -9.78
CA GLU A 32 19.09 2.22 -10.21
C GLU A 32 19.52 3.08 -11.41
N GLY A 33 20.42 4.04 -11.18
CA GLY A 33 20.71 5.08 -12.17
C GLY A 33 19.45 5.87 -12.54
N ASN A 34 19.05 5.84 -13.82
CA ASN A 34 17.84 6.52 -14.33
C ASN A 34 16.62 5.57 -14.40
N GLU A 35 16.75 4.33 -13.96
CA GLU A 35 15.71 3.32 -14.04
C GLU A 35 14.97 3.18 -12.71
N VAL A 36 13.68 2.82 -12.78
CA VAL A 36 12.92 2.38 -11.62
C VAL A 36 12.89 0.86 -11.61
N ILE A 37 13.37 0.25 -10.56
CA ILE A 37 13.47 -1.20 -10.39
C ILE A 37 12.65 -1.71 -9.21
N LEU A 38 12.31 -2.99 -9.23
CA LEU A 38 11.57 -3.67 -8.19
C LEU A 38 12.51 -4.43 -7.26
N ASN A 39 12.77 -3.90 -6.07
CA ASN A 39 13.48 -4.63 -5.03
C ASN A 39 13.23 -4.03 -3.65
N HIS A 40 13.02 -4.89 -2.65
CA HIS A 40 12.92 -4.44 -1.26
C HIS A 40 14.27 -4.00 -0.69
N ASP A 41 15.34 -4.76 -0.97
CA ASP A 41 16.65 -4.55 -0.36
C ASP A 41 17.49 -3.52 -1.13
N PRO A 42 18.25 -2.66 -0.43
CA PRO A 42 19.20 -1.77 -1.09
C PRO A 42 20.35 -2.55 -1.75
N PHE A 43 20.98 -1.93 -2.77
CA PHE A 43 22.15 -2.47 -3.46
C PHE A 43 21.92 -3.84 -4.17
N LYS A 44 20.68 -4.19 -4.44
CA LYS A 44 20.28 -5.39 -5.18
C LYS A 44 19.73 -4.99 -6.55
N LYS A 45 20.06 -5.79 -7.56
CA LYS A 45 19.42 -5.66 -8.87
C LYS A 45 17.94 -6.08 -8.79
N GLY A 46 17.11 -5.45 -9.59
CA GLY A 46 15.69 -5.75 -9.68
C GLY A 46 15.20 -5.73 -11.13
N GLU A 47 14.00 -6.23 -11.33
CA GLU A 47 13.29 -6.12 -12.61
C GLU A 47 12.88 -4.66 -12.82
N LYS A 48 12.95 -4.13 -14.04
CA LYS A 48 12.48 -2.79 -14.35
C LYS A 48 10.96 -2.69 -14.18
N LEU A 49 10.50 -1.56 -13.65
CA LEU A 49 9.07 -1.32 -13.45
C LEU A 49 8.29 -1.43 -14.77
N GLU A 50 8.81 -0.86 -15.86
CA GLU A 50 8.17 -0.92 -17.17
C GLU A 50 7.99 -2.37 -17.65
N VAL A 51 9.02 -3.22 -17.50
CA VAL A 51 8.96 -4.65 -17.86
C VAL A 51 7.90 -5.37 -17.01
N PHE A 52 7.86 -5.12 -15.71
CA PHE A 52 6.82 -5.69 -14.83
C PHE A 52 5.42 -5.32 -15.29
N LEU A 53 5.21 -4.06 -15.68
CA LEU A 53 3.90 -3.52 -16.05
C LEU A 53 3.37 -4.04 -17.39
N GLU A 54 4.20 -4.56 -18.28
CA GLU A 54 3.77 -5.19 -19.56
C GLU A 54 2.75 -6.32 -19.34
N ASN A 55 2.84 -7.03 -18.22
CA ASN A 55 1.96 -8.14 -17.87
C ASN A 55 0.98 -7.82 -16.74
N TYR A 56 0.95 -6.55 -16.28
CA TYR A 56 0.10 -6.13 -15.19
C TYR A 56 -1.35 -5.91 -15.66
N SER A 57 -2.30 -6.56 -15.00
CA SER A 57 -3.74 -6.38 -15.25
C SER A 57 -4.56 -6.64 -13.98
N HIS A 58 -3.95 -6.45 -12.81
CA HIS A 58 -4.53 -6.73 -11.51
C HIS A 58 -5.41 -5.56 -11.00
N LYS A 59 -6.18 -5.82 -9.96
CA LYS A 59 -7.20 -4.90 -9.44
C LYS A 59 -6.68 -3.56 -8.92
N GLY A 60 -5.43 -3.52 -8.45
CA GLY A 60 -4.80 -2.30 -7.94
C GLY A 60 -3.33 -2.51 -7.62
N LEU A 61 -2.59 -1.42 -7.46
CA LEU A 61 -1.14 -1.44 -7.25
C LEU A 61 -0.74 -0.55 -6.08
N ILE A 62 -0.02 -1.12 -5.10
CA ILE A 62 0.65 -0.37 -4.05
C ILE A 62 2.12 -0.20 -4.46
N LEU A 63 2.55 1.05 -4.55
CA LEU A 63 3.90 1.46 -4.95
C LEU A 63 4.68 1.83 -3.68
N ASN A 64 5.34 0.84 -3.06
CA ASN A 64 6.09 1.03 -1.84
C ASN A 64 7.47 1.64 -2.15
N SER A 65 7.62 2.94 -1.88
CA SER A 65 8.82 3.70 -2.21
C SER A 65 9.95 3.36 -1.22
N LYS A 66 11.05 2.80 -1.73
CA LYS A 66 12.27 2.51 -0.96
C LYS A 66 13.41 3.48 -1.29
N THR A 67 13.19 4.35 -2.26
CA THR A 67 14.10 5.43 -2.66
C THR A 67 13.26 6.65 -3.02
N GLU A 68 13.63 7.81 -2.50
CA GLU A 68 12.93 9.07 -2.76
C GLU A 68 13.42 9.75 -4.05
N GLY A 69 12.57 10.63 -4.61
CA GLY A 69 12.92 11.46 -5.77
C GLY A 69 12.56 10.85 -7.12
N MET A 70 11.95 9.67 -7.15
CA MET A 70 11.51 9.01 -8.38
C MET A 70 10.00 9.16 -8.65
N GLU A 71 9.26 9.84 -7.78
CA GLU A 71 7.78 9.86 -7.81
C GLU A 71 7.24 10.42 -9.13
N THR A 72 7.84 11.50 -9.64
CA THR A 72 7.44 12.08 -10.94
C THR A 72 7.63 11.07 -12.07
N ARG A 73 8.80 10.41 -12.11
CA ARG A 73 9.09 9.38 -13.12
C ARG A 73 8.11 8.22 -13.02
N VAL A 74 7.80 7.76 -11.81
CA VAL A 74 6.82 6.69 -11.58
C VAL A 74 5.43 7.11 -12.06
N LEU A 75 4.98 8.35 -11.79
CA LEU A 75 3.70 8.86 -12.30
C LEU A 75 3.64 8.88 -13.83
N GLU A 76 4.73 9.27 -14.50
CA GLU A 76 4.84 9.22 -15.96
C GLU A 76 4.70 7.78 -16.48
N ILE A 77 5.39 6.82 -15.86
CA ILE A 77 5.30 5.38 -16.19
C ILE A 77 3.86 4.87 -15.98
N MET A 78 3.24 5.16 -14.82
CA MET A 78 1.85 4.74 -14.58
C MET A 78 0.89 5.30 -15.64
N ASN A 79 1.10 6.54 -16.05
CA ASN A 79 0.29 7.18 -17.08
C ASN A 79 0.51 6.54 -18.48
N SER A 80 1.75 6.24 -18.86
CA SER A 80 2.07 5.61 -20.15
C SER A 80 1.47 4.20 -20.28
N PHE A 81 1.34 3.46 -19.19
CA PHE A 81 0.65 2.16 -19.12
C PHE A 81 -0.86 2.27 -18.84
N ASN A 82 -1.40 3.51 -18.75
CA ASN A 82 -2.81 3.77 -18.42
C ASN A 82 -3.28 3.12 -17.12
N ILE A 83 -2.38 2.98 -16.13
CA ILE A 83 -2.69 2.43 -14.82
C ILE A 83 -3.21 3.56 -13.92
N LYS A 84 -4.46 3.47 -13.49
CA LYS A 84 -5.12 4.52 -12.69
C LYS A 84 -5.34 4.15 -11.24
N ASN A 85 -5.48 2.84 -10.95
CA ASN A 85 -5.76 2.36 -9.60
C ASN A 85 -4.46 1.98 -8.89
N PHE A 86 -3.79 2.97 -8.31
CA PHE A 86 -2.57 2.80 -7.53
C PHE A 86 -2.45 3.88 -6.46
N PHE A 87 -1.57 3.65 -5.48
CA PHE A 87 -1.11 4.67 -4.54
C PHE A 87 0.32 4.39 -4.08
N PHE A 88 1.03 5.47 -3.74
CA PHE A 88 2.36 5.40 -3.13
C PHE A 88 2.26 5.11 -1.64
N LEU A 89 3.18 4.26 -1.17
CA LEU A 89 3.37 3.92 0.23
C LEU A 89 4.80 4.29 0.66
N ASP A 90 4.98 4.61 1.94
CA ASP A 90 6.27 4.89 2.60
C ASP A 90 7.05 6.08 2.01
N LEU A 91 6.37 7.05 1.41
CA LEU A 91 6.99 8.34 1.12
C LEU A 91 7.32 9.06 2.44
N SER A 92 8.50 9.67 2.51
CA SER A 92 8.76 10.62 3.59
C SER A 92 7.82 11.82 3.50
N ILE A 93 7.65 12.53 4.60
CA ILE A 93 6.75 13.70 4.64
C ILE A 93 7.10 14.74 3.57
N PRO A 94 8.38 15.13 3.34
CA PRO A 94 8.71 16.06 2.27
C PRO A 94 8.25 15.59 0.89
N PHE A 95 8.44 14.31 0.56
CA PHE A 95 8.04 13.77 -0.74
C PHE A 95 6.53 13.53 -0.86
N LEU A 96 5.83 13.21 0.22
CA LEU A 96 4.38 13.18 0.24
C LEU A 96 3.79 14.56 -0.09
N ILE A 97 4.31 15.61 0.56
CA ILE A 97 3.88 17.00 0.31
C ILE A 97 4.20 17.41 -1.14
N LYS A 98 5.41 17.13 -1.62
CA LYS A 98 5.81 17.42 -3.00
C LYS A 98 4.92 16.70 -4.03
N THR A 99 4.56 15.44 -3.77
CA THR A 99 3.64 14.67 -4.62
C THR A 99 2.24 15.30 -4.64
N TYR A 100 1.75 15.74 -3.48
CA TYR A 100 0.49 16.48 -3.40
C TYR A 100 0.55 17.81 -4.17
N GLU A 101 1.61 18.60 -4.01
CA GLU A 101 1.81 19.88 -4.71
C GLU A 101 1.91 19.69 -6.23
N SER A 102 2.38 18.55 -6.71
CA SER A 102 2.35 18.18 -8.13
C SER A 102 0.96 17.76 -8.65
N GLY A 103 -0.07 17.81 -7.80
CA GLY A 103 -1.46 17.50 -8.16
C GLY A 103 -1.89 16.05 -7.90
N SER A 104 -1.08 15.21 -7.26
CA SER A 104 -1.43 13.83 -6.96
C SER A 104 -1.72 13.61 -5.48
N LYS A 105 -2.90 13.05 -5.17
CA LYS A 105 -3.28 12.58 -3.83
C LYS A 105 -3.15 11.05 -3.68
N LYS A 106 -2.64 10.38 -4.69
CA LYS A 106 -2.48 8.91 -4.70
C LYS A 106 -1.32 8.48 -3.82
N THR A 107 -1.40 8.83 -2.54
CA THR A 107 -0.42 8.52 -1.51
C THR A 107 -1.12 7.94 -0.30
N ALA A 108 -0.39 7.21 0.55
CA ALA A 108 -0.85 6.76 1.86
C ALA A 108 -0.04 7.42 2.96
N VAL A 109 -0.72 8.06 3.92
CA VAL A 109 -0.14 8.43 5.20
C VAL A 109 -0.25 7.25 6.15
N ARG A 110 0.75 7.04 7.03
CA ARG A 110 0.70 5.95 8.01
C ARG A 110 -0.08 6.39 9.26
N PHE A 111 -0.82 5.44 9.82
CA PHE A 111 -1.38 5.48 11.16
C PHE A 111 -0.88 4.28 11.95
N SER A 112 -0.20 4.53 13.04
CA SER A 112 0.42 3.52 13.90
C SER A 112 0.53 4.03 15.34
N GLU A 113 1.07 3.22 16.25
CA GLU A 113 1.38 3.66 17.61
C GLU A 113 2.43 4.80 17.64
N HIS A 114 3.23 4.92 16.56
CA HIS A 114 4.30 5.93 16.42
C HIS A 114 3.87 7.12 15.56
N GLU A 115 2.81 6.97 14.78
CA GLU A 115 2.21 8.02 13.94
C GLU A 115 0.73 8.14 14.29
N PRO A 116 0.40 8.90 15.37
CA PRO A 116 -0.93 8.91 15.95
C PRO A 116 -1.96 9.61 15.06
N TYR A 117 -3.23 9.43 15.38
CA TYR A 117 -4.37 9.95 14.63
C TYR A 117 -4.25 11.43 14.25
N GLU A 118 -3.84 12.30 15.21
CA GLU A 118 -3.69 13.73 14.97
C GLU A 118 -2.60 14.07 13.94
N PHE A 119 -1.61 13.20 13.79
CA PHE A 119 -0.63 13.32 12.73
C PHE A 119 -1.24 12.98 11.37
N SER A 120 -1.89 11.84 11.24
CA SER A 120 -2.52 11.39 9.98
C SER A 120 -3.56 12.38 9.49
N LYS A 121 -4.35 12.97 10.39
CA LYS A 121 -5.38 13.97 10.10
C LYS A 121 -4.86 15.25 9.42
N LYS A 122 -3.59 15.62 9.62
CA LYS A 122 -2.96 16.76 8.92
C LYS A 122 -2.85 16.56 7.41
N PHE A 123 -2.98 15.31 6.95
CA PHE A 123 -2.93 14.93 5.53
C PHE A 123 -4.32 14.77 4.90
N TYR A 124 -5.39 15.07 5.63
CA TYR A 124 -6.72 15.16 5.05
C TYR A 124 -6.70 16.07 3.81
N ASN A 125 -7.35 15.62 2.73
CA ASN A 125 -7.31 16.27 1.41
C ASN A 125 -5.92 16.31 0.70
N LYS A 126 -4.86 15.78 1.30
CA LYS A 126 -3.52 15.69 0.69
C LYS A 126 -3.14 14.26 0.31
N SER A 127 -3.73 13.28 0.99
CA SER A 127 -3.53 11.86 0.75
C SER A 127 -4.90 11.17 0.64
N ASP A 128 -5.08 10.26 -0.31
CA ASP A 128 -6.33 9.50 -0.45
C ASP A 128 -6.40 8.30 0.49
N TRP A 129 -5.25 7.80 0.96
CA TRP A 129 -5.16 6.57 1.72
C TRP A 129 -4.53 6.78 3.09
N VAL A 130 -4.94 5.92 4.02
CA VAL A 130 -4.24 5.70 5.29
C VAL A 130 -3.81 4.23 5.37
N TRP A 131 -2.53 4.04 5.68
CA TRP A 131 -1.90 2.75 5.91
C TRP A 131 -1.91 2.45 7.40
N VAL A 132 -2.81 1.57 7.82
CA VAL A 132 -3.03 1.23 9.24
C VAL A 132 -2.15 0.06 9.63
N ASP A 133 -1.15 0.33 10.46
CA ASP A 133 -0.06 -0.58 10.78
C ASP A 133 0.15 -0.66 12.30
N SER A 134 0.09 -1.85 12.87
CA SER A 134 0.39 -2.09 14.28
C SER A 134 1.75 -2.76 14.46
N PHE A 135 2.67 -2.07 15.12
CA PHE A 135 4.00 -2.60 15.45
C PHE A 135 4.02 -3.43 16.72
N SER A 136 3.08 -3.19 17.64
CA SER A 136 2.99 -3.88 18.92
C SER A 136 2.07 -5.10 18.90
N GLY A 137 1.25 -5.25 17.84
CA GLY A 137 0.16 -6.21 17.79
C GLY A 137 -1.10 -5.75 18.55
N ASN A 138 -1.08 -4.57 19.16
CA ASN A 138 -2.26 -3.94 19.76
C ASN A 138 -3.02 -3.17 18.68
N TYR A 139 -4.04 -3.82 18.13
CA TYR A 139 -4.83 -3.24 17.05
C TYR A 139 -5.78 -2.16 17.55
N PHE A 140 -5.97 -1.14 16.72
CA PHE A 140 -6.76 0.05 17.01
C PHE A 140 -8.23 -0.26 17.26
N SER A 141 -8.92 0.67 17.95
CA SER A 141 -10.34 0.51 18.21
C SER A 141 -11.17 0.70 16.93
N PRO A 142 -12.36 0.09 16.84
CA PRO A 142 -13.28 0.33 15.73
C PRO A 142 -13.59 1.81 15.51
N GLU A 143 -13.74 2.58 16.60
CA GLU A 143 -14.06 4.02 16.58
C GLU A 143 -12.94 4.83 15.90
N GLN A 144 -11.66 4.51 16.20
CA GLN A 144 -10.52 5.16 15.55
C GLN A 144 -10.50 4.90 14.04
N LEU A 145 -10.79 3.67 13.61
CA LEU A 145 -10.84 3.34 12.19
C LEU A 145 -12.07 3.95 11.51
N GLU A 146 -13.22 4.00 12.19
CA GLU A 146 -14.41 4.65 11.67
C GLU A 146 -14.15 6.13 11.41
N GLU A 147 -13.52 6.82 12.35
CA GLU A 147 -13.14 8.22 12.21
C GLU A 147 -12.15 8.45 11.05
N LEU A 148 -11.11 7.60 10.92
CA LEU A 148 -10.20 7.65 9.78
C LEU A 148 -10.91 7.42 8.44
N SER A 149 -11.91 6.54 8.40
CA SER A 149 -12.65 6.19 7.18
C SER A 149 -13.47 7.35 6.60
N ILE A 150 -13.74 8.39 7.40
CA ILE A 150 -14.39 9.63 6.96
C ILE A 150 -13.47 10.40 5.99
N PHE A 151 -12.17 10.32 6.21
CA PHE A 151 -11.17 11.14 5.52
C PHE A 151 -10.34 10.38 4.51
N PHE A 152 -10.15 9.08 4.71
CA PHE A 152 -9.23 8.24 3.94
C PHE A 152 -9.85 6.92 3.54
N LYS A 153 -9.35 6.36 2.46
CA LYS A 153 -9.47 4.94 2.15
C LYS A 153 -8.52 4.16 3.06
N ILE A 154 -9.05 3.26 3.89
CA ILE A 154 -8.23 2.49 4.81
C ILE A 154 -7.61 1.28 4.12
N CYS A 155 -6.29 1.12 4.22
CA CYS A 155 -5.58 -0.10 3.92
C CYS A 155 -4.97 -0.68 5.21
N LEU A 156 -5.44 -1.85 5.64
CA LEU A 156 -4.90 -2.55 6.81
C LEU A 156 -3.62 -3.30 6.47
N VAL A 157 -2.67 -3.29 7.38
CA VAL A 157 -1.52 -4.21 7.37
C VAL A 157 -1.93 -5.51 8.08
N SER A 158 -1.80 -6.62 7.37
CA SER A 158 -2.13 -7.92 7.93
C SER A 158 -1.11 -8.35 9.01
N PRO A 159 -1.55 -9.00 10.10
CA PRO A 159 -0.70 -9.34 11.25
C PRO A 159 0.59 -10.07 10.90
N GLU A 160 0.53 -11.03 9.99
CA GLU A 160 1.69 -11.83 9.59
C GLU A 160 2.79 -11.03 8.89
N LEU A 161 2.50 -9.82 8.37
CA LEU A 161 3.53 -8.95 7.81
C LEU A 161 4.47 -8.40 8.88
N ARG A 162 4.00 -8.36 10.13
CA ARG A 162 4.76 -7.96 11.32
C ARG A 162 5.23 -9.17 12.16
N GLY A 163 5.00 -10.39 11.66
CA GLY A 163 5.39 -11.63 12.37
C GLY A 163 4.41 -12.08 13.45
N PHE A 164 3.22 -11.47 13.52
CA PHE A 164 2.18 -11.89 14.46
C PHE A 164 1.41 -13.12 13.97
N ASP A 165 0.72 -13.79 14.89
CA ASP A 165 -0.07 -14.98 14.58
C ASP A 165 -1.22 -14.66 13.63
N THR A 166 -1.40 -15.51 12.62
CA THR A 166 -2.49 -15.39 11.63
C THR A 166 -3.89 -15.58 12.23
N ASN A 167 -4.01 -16.21 13.40
CA ASN A 167 -5.28 -16.35 14.12
C ASN A 167 -5.92 -14.99 14.45
N ILE A 168 -5.10 -13.95 14.63
CA ILE A 168 -5.54 -12.56 14.85
C ILE A 168 -6.40 -12.06 13.68
N ILE A 169 -6.19 -12.54 12.44
CA ILE A 169 -6.98 -12.15 11.27
C ILE A 169 -8.48 -12.39 11.49
N LYS A 170 -8.84 -13.53 12.07
CA LYS A 170 -10.24 -13.87 12.35
C LYS A 170 -10.86 -12.90 13.35
N GLU A 171 -10.11 -12.51 14.36
CA GLU A 171 -10.51 -11.51 15.34
C GLU A 171 -10.72 -10.16 14.68
N LEU A 172 -9.74 -9.67 13.88
CA LEU A 172 -9.83 -8.41 13.19
C LEU A 172 -11.01 -8.35 12.20
N LYS A 173 -11.25 -9.42 11.45
CA LYS A 173 -12.43 -9.52 10.56
C LYS A 173 -13.75 -9.36 11.33
N THR A 174 -13.83 -9.91 12.53
CA THR A 174 -14.99 -9.79 13.40
C THR A 174 -15.09 -8.40 14.01
N ARG A 175 -14.00 -7.88 14.54
CA ARG A 175 -13.89 -6.58 15.21
C ARG A 175 -14.25 -5.43 14.27
N TYR A 176 -13.79 -5.51 13.01
CA TYR A 176 -13.95 -4.43 12.02
C TYR A 176 -15.06 -4.69 10.99
N LYS A 177 -15.94 -5.68 11.22
CA LYS A 177 -16.96 -6.06 10.22
C LYS A 177 -17.90 -4.92 9.80
N LYS A 178 -18.09 -3.91 10.67
CA LYS A 178 -18.95 -2.74 10.42
C LYS A 178 -18.18 -1.55 9.84
N ILE A 179 -16.85 -1.59 9.87
CA ILE A 179 -16.02 -0.49 9.40
C ILE A 179 -15.83 -0.60 7.90
N ASN A 180 -15.83 0.54 7.21
CA ASN A 180 -15.52 0.61 5.78
C ASN A 180 -14.00 0.55 5.58
N ILE A 181 -13.46 -0.68 5.46
CA ILE A 181 -12.05 -0.92 5.16
C ILE A 181 -11.93 -1.20 3.67
N GLU A 182 -11.28 -0.30 2.94
CA GLU A 182 -11.14 -0.41 1.49
C GLU A 182 -10.21 -1.55 1.09
N ALA A 183 -9.12 -1.74 1.81
CA ALA A 183 -8.12 -2.74 1.45
C ALA A 183 -7.40 -3.38 2.63
N VAL A 184 -6.77 -4.53 2.36
CA VAL A 184 -5.77 -5.16 3.23
C VAL A 184 -4.55 -5.55 2.41
N CYS A 185 -3.34 -5.36 2.96
CA CYS A 185 -2.10 -5.89 2.40
C CYS A 185 -1.65 -7.10 3.22
N THR A 186 -1.37 -8.23 2.55
CA THR A 186 -1.16 -9.53 3.20
C THR A 186 -0.28 -10.47 2.36
N LYS A 187 0.37 -11.43 3.01
CA LYS A 187 0.96 -12.62 2.37
C LYS A 187 0.01 -13.83 2.38
N LYS A 188 -1.16 -13.70 3.03
CA LYS A 188 -2.14 -14.78 3.22
C LYS A 188 -3.52 -14.35 2.71
N PRO A 189 -3.66 -14.08 1.39
CA PRO A 189 -4.88 -13.54 0.82
C PRO A 189 -6.10 -14.43 1.04
N GLU A 190 -5.90 -15.75 1.13
CA GLU A 190 -6.96 -16.74 1.39
C GLU A 190 -7.64 -16.54 2.76
N LEU A 191 -6.91 -16.04 3.77
CA LEU A 191 -7.44 -15.79 5.11
C LEU A 191 -8.33 -14.55 5.18
N TRP A 192 -8.19 -13.64 4.21
CA TRP A 192 -8.97 -12.41 4.13
C TRP A 192 -10.19 -12.50 3.20
N LYS A 193 -10.31 -13.58 2.42
CA LYS A 193 -11.54 -13.87 1.67
C LYS A 193 -12.74 -14.02 2.60
N LYS A 194 -13.93 -13.82 2.03
CA LYS A 194 -15.22 -14.02 2.74
C LYS A 194 -15.43 -15.48 3.07
#